data_689088c5e32525a292b5c3fc8137809f
#
_entry.id   689088c5e32525a292b5c3fc8137809f
#
_cell.length_a   1.000
_cell.length_b   1.000
_cell.length_c   1.000
_cell.angle_alpha   90.00
_cell.angle_beta   90.00
_cell.angle_gamma   90.00
#
_symmetry.space_group_name_H-M   'P 1'
#
loop_
_entity.id
_entity.type
_entity.pdbx_description
1 polymer ?
#
loop_
_entity_poly.entity_id
_entity_poly.type
_entity_poly.pdbx_seq_one_letter_code
_entity_poly.pdbx_strand_id
1 'polypeptide(L)'
;MANTQTEVPPPLQDVPTAKERKYDRQLRLWGAAGQIALEETHILLINNGSGVTGVETLKNLVLPGIGQFSVLDSGIVAEADLGVNFFLEDASLGKYRAEETVKLLQELNPDAKGHAITEPIETWASKEGALKPYTLVVVAAPVDPAILYNIQNALYGIPIFYIHSVGFYSQFSVSLPYDFPIVDTHPDPTATTDLRLLKPWPALLDFAKRQTRSMDKMNAEEFAHIPYLCLLLHHLEEWKSTHGGKLPMDYKEKTVFRDLVRSGSVNEENFDEACAAVLKSLNPPTPERGVLDILNAPEVHMISETSAPFWIIANAIMQFYQDHGELPLPGAVPDMKARSNTYIELQNIYKAKAREDASEVLKTVRQTEQQLARSAAIAEKEVENFCKGAAHIALVRGSPFKTAQPGNTISFGSRAKDLTAQLKDSNGLIHLYLSFQAWDDFVATHTTTAKQTGGEGLRVPGAGEAVDWEEDATKLGEIAMKLMDDIIKQAGTRVENPQYDRVHEKIKKTCTELARAGGSELHNIASLSGGLIAQEVIKVITKQYVPINNTCVFDGITSRTAVFEV
;
A
#
# COMPACT_ATOMS: atom_id res chain seq x y z
N MET A 1 34.83 -44.48 -10.94
CA MET A 1 33.39 -44.68 -11.25
C MET A 1 32.65 -43.98 -10.09
N ALA A 2 32.26 -42.73 -10.28
CA ALA A 2 31.51 -41.95 -9.31
C ALA A 2 30.03 -42.11 -9.66
N ASN A 3 29.28 -42.63 -8.69
CA ASN A 3 27.82 -42.86 -8.76
C ASN A 3 27.13 -41.49 -8.64
N THR A 4 26.72 -40.90 -9.73
CA THR A 4 25.80 -39.77 -9.75
C THR A 4 24.39 -40.32 -9.49
N GLN A 5 23.97 -40.30 -8.21
CA GLN A 5 22.56 -40.41 -7.87
C GLN A 5 21.88 -39.10 -8.32
N THR A 6 21.07 -39.21 -9.37
CA THR A 6 20.09 -38.21 -9.76
C THR A 6 19.08 -38.12 -8.61
N GLU A 7 19.14 -37.06 -7.81
CA GLU A 7 18.07 -36.72 -6.84
C GLU A 7 16.77 -36.53 -7.64
N VAL A 8 15.86 -37.47 -7.46
CA VAL A 8 14.47 -37.35 -7.91
C VAL A 8 13.86 -36.19 -7.09
N PRO A 9 13.31 -35.15 -7.71
CA PRO A 9 12.65 -34.09 -6.96
C PRO A 9 11.54 -34.72 -6.11
N PRO A 10 11.33 -34.23 -4.87
CA PRO A 10 10.29 -34.76 -4.01
C PRO A 10 8.93 -34.68 -4.73
N PRO A 11 8.08 -35.70 -4.59
CA PRO A 11 6.77 -35.70 -5.22
C PRO A 11 6.01 -34.45 -4.76
N LEU A 12 5.39 -33.73 -5.70
CA LEU A 12 4.47 -32.64 -5.41
C LEU A 12 3.43 -33.18 -4.41
N GLN A 13 3.27 -32.52 -3.28
CA GLN A 13 2.22 -32.89 -2.32
C GLN A 13 0.88 -32.69 -3.00
N ASP A 14 0.21 -33.76 -3.38
CA ASP A 14 -1.08 -33.73 -4.08
C ASP A 14 -2.23 -33.21 -3.18
N VAL A 15 -2.01 -33.04 -1.88
CA VAL A 15 -3.04 -32.61 -0.93
C VAL A 15 -2.54 -31.42 -0.11
N PRO A 16 -3.25 -30.26 -0.16
CA PRO A 16 -2.89 -29.10 0.65
C PRO A 16 -2.88 -29.42 2.15
N THR A 17 -1.94 -28.88 2.89
CA THR A 17 -1.87 -28.97 4.35
C THR A 17 -3.10 -28.36 5.01
N ALA A 18 -3.36 -28.66 6.29
CA ALA A 18 -4.45 -28.05 7.04
C ALA A 18 -4.31 -26.51 7.09
N LYS A 19 -3.09 -25.99 7.18
CA LYS A 19 -2.78 -24.58 7.17
C LYS A 19 -3.04 -23.92 5.80
N GLU A 20 -2.61 -24.55 4.72
CA GLU A 20 -2.89 -24.08 3.35
C GLU A 20 -4.37 -24.06 3.05
N ARG A 21 -5.15 -25.04 3.55
CA ARG A 21 -6.61 -25.03 3.44
C ARG A 21 -7.25 -23.92 4.26
N LYS A 22 -6.75 -23.65 5.47
CA LYS A 22 -7.24 -22.57 6.35
C LYS A 22 -7.05 -21.21 5.70
N TYR A 23 -5.89 -20.97 5.11
CA TYR A 23 -5.48 -19.70 4.53
C TYR A 23 -5.50 -19.66 2.98
N ASP A 24 -6.23 -20.57 2.32
CA ASP A 24 -6.25 -20.69 0.84
C ASP A 24 -6.59 -19.38 0.14
N ARG A 25 -7.58 -18.62 0.65
CA ARG A 25 -7.99 -17.34 0.06
C ARG A 25 -6.91 -16.27 0.22
N GLN A 26 -6.25 -16.21 1.35
CA GLN A 26 -5.15 -15.29 1.66
C GLN A 26 -3.92 -15.62 0.80
N LEU A 27 -3.58 -16.90 0.68
CA LEU A 27 -2.48 -17.36 -0.18
C LEU A 27 -2.70 -17.00 -1.65
N ARG A 28 -3.95 -16.93 -2.11
CA ARG A 28 -4.29 -16.47 -3.47
C ARG A 28 -4.17 -14.95 -3.64
N LEU A 29 -4.30 -14.17 -2.55
CA LEU A 29 -4.20 -12.70 -2.58
C LEU A 29 -2.75 -12.22 -2.53
N TRP A 30 -1.98 -12.67 -1.53
CA TRP A 30 -0.62 -12.17 -1.29
C TRP A 30 0.46 -13.24 -1.30
N GLY A 31 0.15 -14.45 -1.72
CA GLY A 31 1.09 -15.55 -1.86
C GLY A 31 1.66 -16.05 -0.53
N ALA A 32 2.54 -17.03 -0.60
CA ALA A 32 3.18 -17.61 0.59
C ALA A 32 4.09 -16.60 1.31
N ALA A 33 4.80 -15.75 0.58
CA ALA A 33 5.68 -14.74 1.19
C ALA A 33 4.92 -13.71 2.01
N GLY A 34 3.78 -13.22 1.51
CA GLY A 34 2.91 -12.31 2.26
C GLY A 34 2.30 -12.96 3.49
N GLN A 35 1.91 -14.24 3.41
CA GLN A 35 1.40 -14.98 4.57
C GLN A 35 2.48 -15.18 5.65
N ILE A 36 3.71 -15.51 5.27
CA ILE A 36 4.86 -15.61 6.19
C ILE A 36 5.12 -14.26 6.87
N ALA A 37 5.10 -13.16 6.11
CA ALA A 37 5.29 -11.82 6.66
C ALA A 37 4.23 -11.48 7.73
N LEU A 38 2.96 -11.85 7.51
CA LEU A 38 1.91 -11.70 8.53
C LEU A 38 2.19 -12.55 9.78
N GLU A 39 2.59 -13.80 9.61
CA GLU A 39 2.88 -14.72 10.72
C GLU A 39 4.10 -14.33 11.55
N GLU A 40 5.06 -13.61 10.96
CA GLU A 40 6.24 -13.09 11.65
C GLU A 40 5.99 -11.75 12.36
N THR A 41 4.83 -11.13 12.13
CA THR A 41 4.51 -9.81 12.68
C THR A 41 4.08 -9.88 14.13
N HIS A 42 4.56 -8.93 14.94
CA HIS A 42 4.07 -8.65 16.29
C HIS A 42 3.54 -7.22 16.35
N ILE A 43 2.22 -7.08 16.46
CA ILE A 43 1.53 -5.79 16.48
C ILE A 43 1.27 -5.35 17.91
N LEU A 44 1.55 -4.09 18.25
CA LEU A 44 1.09 -3.46 19.48
C LEU A 44 -0.11 -2.56 19.19
N LEU A 45 -1.23 -2.80 19.87
CA LEU A 45 -2.32 -1.84 20.00
C LEU A 45 -2.17 -1.09 21.33
N ILE A 46 -2.03 0.22 21.25
CA ILE A 46 -2.12 1.14 22.39
C ILE A 46 -3.51 1.72 22.42
N ASN A 47 -4.25 1.45 23.48
CA ASN A 47 -5.63 1.81 23.66
C ASN A 47 -5.79 2.66 24.93
N ASN A 48 -6.48 3.81 24.84
CA ASN A 48 -6.63 4.73 25.96
C ASN A 48 -8.00 5.44 25.94
N GLY A 49 -9.03 4.67 25.77
CA GLY A 49 -10.42 5.13 25.69
C GLY A 49 -11.33 3.94 25.49
N SER A 50 -12.46 4.09 24.82
CA SER A 50 -13.33 2.95 24.46
C SER A 50 -12.61 1.97 23.54
N GLY A 51 -11.78 2.48 22.65
CA GLY A 51 -10.83 1.73 21.82
C GLY A 51 -11.42 0.72 20.86
N VAL A 52 -12.68 0.86 20.51
CA VAL A 52 -13.41 -0.11 19.68
C VAL A 52 -12.78 -0.23 18.29
N THR A 53 -12.41 0.90 17.66
CA THR A 53 -11.76 0.91 16.34
C THR A 53 -10.43 0.15 16.37
N GLY A 54 -9.65 0.27 17.45
CA GLY A 54 -8.41 -0.49 17.64
C GLY A 54 -8.65 -2.00 17.69
N VAL A 55 -9.65 -2.43 18.46
CA VAL A 55 -10.02 -3.85 18.60
C VAL A 55 -10.59 -4.40 17.30
N GLU A 56 -11.44 -3.65 16.61
CA GLU A 56 -11.96 -4.00 15.28
C GLU A 56 -10.83 -4.12 14.23
N THR A 57 -9.81 -3.27 14.33
CA THR A 57 -8.60 -3.41 13.51
C THR A 57 -7.88 -4.72 13.79
N LEU A 58 -7.61 -5.03 15.07
CA LEU A 58 -6.95 -6.28 15.46
C LEU A 58 -7.76 -7.52 15.04
N LYS A 59 -9.08 -7.50 15.17
CA LYS A 59 -9.95 -8.60 14.69
C LYS A 59 -9.65 -8.93 13.22
N ASN A 60 -9.60 -7.90 12.37
CA ASN A 60 -9.36 -8.07 10.94
C ASN A 60 -7.92 -8.49 10.61
N LEU A 61 -6.99 -8.41 11.56
CA LEU A 61 -5.60 -8.86 11.45
C LEU A 61 -5.38 -10.25 12.06
N VAL A 62 -6.06 -10.57 13.15
CA VAL A 62 -6.02 -11.90 13.79
C VAL A 62 -6.61 -12.97 12.88
N LEU A 63 -7.73 -12.67 12.22
CA LEU A 63 -8.40 -13.62 11.32
C LEU A 63 -7.51 -14.10 10.16
N PRO A 64 -6.75 -13.25 9.42
CA PRO A 64 -5.82 -13.69 8.38
C PRO A 64 -4.52 -14.28 8.91
N GLY A 65 -4.29 -14.30 10.23
CA GLY A 65 -3.20 -15.06 10.84
C GLY A 65 -1.93 -14.26 11.10
N ILE A 66 -2.04 -13.07 11.69
CA ILE A 66 -0.85 -12.42 12.28
C ILE A 66 -0.26 -13.31 13.36
N GLY A 67 1.07 -13.27 13.51
CA GLY A 67 1.76 -14.15 14.48
C GLY A 67 1.48 -13.79 15.92
N GLN A 68 1.63 -12.50 16.27
CA GLN A 68 1.47 -12.03 17.64
C GLN A 68 0.79 -10.65 17.69
N PHE A 69 0.06 -10.40 18.75
CA PHE A 69 -0.47 -9.07 19.06
C PHE A 69 -0.41 -8.80 20.57
N SER A 70 -0.19 -7.54 20.92
CA SER A 70 -0.26 -7.07 22.31
C SER A 70 -1.30 -5.96 22.40
N VAL A 71 -2.06 -5.92 23.49
CA VAL A 71 -2.99 -4.83 23.79
C VAL A 71 -2.52 -4.14 25.07
N LEU A 72 -2.14 -2.88 24.95
CA LEU A 72 -1.81 -2.00 26.07
C LEU A 72 -3.06 -1.18 26.40
N ASP A 73 -3.72 -1.49 27.50
CA ASP A 73 -4.91 -0.80 28.01
C ASP A 73 -5.04 -1.04 29.50
N SER A 74 -4.92 0.02 30.29
CA SER A 74 -5.07 -0.03 31.77
C SER A 74 -6.51 0.08 32.23
N GLY A 75 -7.47 0.28 31.32
CA GLY A 75 -8.88 0.47 31.63
C GLY A 75 -9.53 -0.79 32.21
N ILE A 76 -10.52 -0.57 33.07
CA ILE A 76 -11.42 -1.60 33.59
C ILE A 76 -12.71 -1.57 32.77
N VAL A 77 -13.21 -2.75 32.42
CA VAL A 77 -14.45 -2.89 31.65
C VAL A 77 -15.62 -2.32 32.46
N ALA A 78 -16.28 -1.33 31.88
CA ALA A 78 -17.49 -0.70 32.39
C ALA A 78 -18.72 -1.09 31.55
N GLU A 79 -19.91 -0.83 32.05
CA GLU A 79 -21.15 -1.12 31.36
C GLU A 79 -21.24 -0.42 29.99
N ALA A 80 -20.69 0.81 29.89
CA ALA A 80 -20.62 1.56 28.64
C ALA A 80 -19.78 0.86 27.54
N ASP A 81 -18.78 0.08 27.92
CA ASP A 81 -17.95 -0.66 26.95
C ASP A 81 -18.74 -1.79 26.28
N LEU A 82 -19.64 -2.46 27.01
CA LEU A 82 -20.42 -3.60 26.51
C LEU A 82 -21.37 -3.20 25.36
N GLY A 83 -21.84 -1.95 25.37
CA GLY A 83 -22.76 -1.43 24.35
C GLY A 83 -22.11 -1.21 22.97
N VAL A 84 -20.79 -1.11 22.90
CA VAL A 84 -20.07 -0.74 21.68
C VAL A 84 -18.95 -1.71 21.30
N ASN A 85 -18.36 -2.42 22.26
CA ASN A 85 -17.27 -3.35 22.02
C ASN A 85 -17.78 -4.81 22.06
N PHE A 86 -17.93 -5.44 20.91
CA PHE A 86 -18.43 -6.82 20.79
C PHE A 86 -17.40 -7.89 21.19
N PHE A 87 -16.20 -7.49 21.59
CA PHE A 87 -15.17 -8.36 22.17
C PHE A 87 -15.11 -8.24 23.70
N LEU A 88 -16.22 -7.87 24.32
CA LEU A 88 -16.45 -7.86 25.76
C LEU A 88 -17.82 -8.48 26.04
N GLU A 89 -17.93 -9.18 27.15
CA GLU A 89 -19.14 -9.86 27.61
C GLU A 89 -19.54 -9.34 29.01
N ASP A 90 -20.76 -9.61 29.44
CA ASP A 90 -21.22 -9.26 30.79
C ASP A 90 -20.28 -9.79 31.89
N ALA A 91 -19.70 -10.97 31.65
CA ALA A 91 -18.71 -11.59 32.54
C ALA A 91 -17.35 -10.85 32.56
N SER A 92 -17.11 -9.91 31.66
CA SER A 92 -15.91 -9.07 31.59
C SER A 92 -16.00 -7.85 32.52
N LEU A 93 -17.18 -7.48 33.02
CA LEU A 93 -17.36 -6.33 33.91
C LEU A 93 -16.42 -6.35 35.11
N GLY A 94 -15.76 -5.23 35.38
CA GLY A 94 -14.84 -5.05 36.48
C GLY A 94 -13.45 -5.69 36.31
N LYS A 95 -13.16 -6.31 35.17
CA LYS A 95 -11.85 -6.86 34.83
C LYS A 95 -11.05 -5.90 33.95
N TYR A 96 -9.75 -6.16 33.78
CA TYR A 96 -8.93 -5.37 32.85
C TYR A 96 -9.40 -5.57 31.40
N ARG A 97 -9.65 -4.45 30.72
CA ARG A 97 -10.14 -4.48 29.35
C ARG A 97 -9.13 -5.12 28.37
N ALA A 98 -7.81 -4.90 28.59
CA ALA A 98 -6.78 -5.57 27.81
C ALA A 98 -6.85 -7.10 27.90
N GLU A 99 -7.03 -7.64 29.11
CA GLU A 99 -7.05 -9.10 29.34
C GLU A 99 -8.26 -9.76 28.66
N GLU A 100 -9.44 -9.19 28.87
CA GLU A 100 -10.67 -9.74 28.28
C GLU A 100 -10.68 -9.60 26.75
N THR A 101 -10.21 -8.46 26.22
CA THR A 101 -10.07 -8.27 24.77
C THR A 101 -9.11 -9.27 24.14
N VAL A 102 -7.94 -9.47 24.74
CA VAL A 102 -6.94 -10.43 24.23
C VAL A 102 -7.51 -11.84 24.24
N LYS A 103 -8.17 -12.25 25.33
CA LYS A 103 -8.80 -13.57 25.45
C LYS A 103 -9.78 -13.81 24.31
N LEU A 104 -10.73 -12.91 24.09
CA LEU A 104 -11.78 -13.10 23.10
C LEU A 104 -11.26 -12.97 21.65
N LEU A 105 -10.28 -12.10 21.38
CA LEU A 105 -9.63 -12.03 20.07
C LEU A 105 -8.86 -13.33 19.75
N GLN A 106 -8.21 -13.93 20.76
CA GLN A 106 -7.44 -15.16 20.55
C GLN A 106 -8.34 -16.37 20.24
N GLU A 107 -9.59 -16.38 20.71
CA GLU A 107 -10.58 -17.40 20.37
C GLU A 107 -10.91 -17.41 18.87
N LEU A 108 -10.81 -16.26 18.17
CA LEU A 108 -11.04 -16.20 16.71
C LEU A 108 -9.98 -16.94 15.91
N ASN A 109 -8.75 -16.95 16.39
CA ASN A 109 -7.63 -17.65 15.75
C ASN A 109 -6.61 -18.12 16.78
N PRO A 110 -6.66 -19.40 17.20
CA PRO A 110 -5.71 -19.94 18.16
C PRO A 110 -4.24 -19.94 17.74
N ASP A 111 -3.96 -19.74 16.45
CA ASP A 111 -2.58 -19.65 15.94
C ASP A 111 -1.93 -18.28 16.28
N ALA A 112 -2.74 -17.23 16.48
CA ALA A 112 -2.26 -15.91 16.88
C ALA A 112 -2.01 -15.86 18.41
N LYS A 113 -0.85 -15.31 18.83
CA LYS A 113 -0.52 -15.19 20.25
C LYS A 113 -0.86 -13.80 20.77
N GLY A 114 -1.78 -13.72 21.71
CA GLY A 114 -2.20 -12.48 22.35
C GLY A 114 -1.48 -12.21 23.68
N HIS A 115 -1.15 -10.95 23.94
CA HIS A 115 -0.52 -10.49 25.17
C HIS A 115 -1.24 -9.26 25.71
N ALA A 116 -1.66 -9.28 26.98
CA ALA A 116 -2.26 -8.14 27.64
C ALA A 116 -1.23 -7.36 28.47
N ILE A 117 -1.31 -6.03 28.40
CA ILE A 117 -0.49 -5.10 29.19
C ILE A 117 -1.46 -4.14 29.86
N THR A 118 -1.55 -4.22 31.19
CA THR A 118 -2.53 -3.49 32.01
C THR A 118 -1.97 -2.24 32.69
N GLU A 119 -0.75 -1.86 32.32
CA GLU A 119 -0.09 -0.67 32.86
C GLU A 119 -0.59 0.61 32.13
N PRO A 120 -0.61 1.76 32.86
CA PRO A 120 -0.82 3.05 32.20
C PRO A 120 0.20 3.34 31.11
N ILE A 121 -0.22 3.94 30.02
CA ILE A 121 0.62 4.24 28.84
C ILE A 121 1.87 5.06 29.21
N GLU A 122 1.73 6.03 30.13
CA GLU A 122 2.82 6.88 30.58
C GLU A 122 3.93 6.08 31.26
N THR A 123 3.54 5.14 32.13
CA THR A 123 4.48 4.27 32.84
C THR A 123 5.13 3.29 31.88
N TRP A 124 4.34 2.67 31.02
CA TRP A 124 4.83 1.67 30.09
C TRP A 124 5.76 2.26 29.02
N ALA A 125 5.38 3.40 28.42
CA ALA A 125 6.17 4.06 27.36
C ALA A 125 7.51 4.63 27.88
N SER A 126 7.63 4.87 29.19
CA SER A 126 8.89 5.34 29.81
C SER A 126 9.94 4.23 29.97
N LYS A 127 9.57 2.96 29.83
CA LYS A 127 10.48 1.83 29.99
C LYS A 127 11.43 1.71 28.79
N GLU A 128 12.72 1.63 29.07
CA GLU A 128 13.71 1.43 28.02
C GLU A 128 13.45 0.10 27.26
N GLY A 129 13.35 0.20 25.94
CA GLY A 129 13.17 -0.97 25.10
C GLY A 129 11.76 -1.54 25.04
N ALA A 130 10.77 -0.92 25.69
CA ALA A 130 9.37 -1.38 25.68
C ALA A 130 8.80 -1.59 24.25
N LEU A 131 9.24 -0.76 23.30
CA LEU A 131 8.80 -0.82 21.91
C LEU A 131 9.59 -1.79 21.02
N LYS A 132 10.75 -2.30 21.48
CA LYS A 132 11.65 -3.15 20.65
C LYS A 132 11.02 -4.45 20.12
N PRO A 133 10.10 -5.14 20.83
CA PRO A 133 9.54 -6.40 20.32
C PRO A 133 8.58 -6.25 19.14
N TYR A 134 8.11 -5.04 18.86
CA TYR A 134 7.02 -4.83 17.92
C TYR A 134 7.52 -4.46 16.54
N THR A 135 6.87 -5.02 15.53
CA THR A 135 7.15 -4.75 14.10
C THR A 135 6.23 -3.67 13.53
N LEU A 136 5.13 -3.39 14.22
CA LEU A 136 4.15 -2.38 13.86
C LEU A 136 3.37 -1.93 15.11
N VAL A 137 3.04 -0.64 15.20
CA VAL A 137 2.29 -0.08 16.32
C VAL A 137 1.03 0.61 15.82
N VAL A 138 -0.08 0.34 16.47
CA VAL A 138 -1.37 1.03 16.28
C VAL A 138 -1.68 1.78 17.56
N VAL A 139 -1.89 3.09 17.47
CA VAL A 139 -2.24 3.95 18.61
C VAL A 139 -3.66 4.46 18.40
N ALA A 140 -4.56 4.11 19.30
CA ALA A 140 -5.94 4.58 19.28
C ALA A 140 -6.11 5.83 20.16
N ALA A 141 -6.66 6.89 19.60
CA ALA A 141 -7.04 8.09 20.37
C ALA A 141 -8.17 7.79 21.39
N PRO A 142 -8.30 8.56 22.47
CA PRO A 142 -7.49 9.73 22.82
C PRO A 142 -6.14 9.35 23.46
N VAL A 143 -5.10 10.06 23.08
CA VAL A 143 -3.76 9.91 23.65
C VAL A 143 -3.18 11.31 23.86
N ASP A 144 -2.36 11.50 24.91
CA ASP A 144 -1.61 12.75 25.08
C ASP A 144 -0.67 12.94 23.87
N PRO A 145 -0.81 14.00 23.07
CA PRO A 145 0.02 14.22 21.89
C PRO A 145 1.51 14.24 22.17
N ALA A 146 1.95 14.57 23.39
CA ALA A 146 3.35 14.49 23.79
C ALA A 146 3.83 13.04 23.89
N ILE A 147 2.98 12.13 24.38
CA ILE A 147 3.30 10.68 24.41
C ILE A 147 3.32 10.13 22.99
N LEU A 148 2.35 10.49 22.16
CA LEU A 148 2.30 10.09 20.74
C LEU A 148 3.58 10.54 20.00
N TYR A 149 4.01 11.78 20.21
CA TYR A 149 5.25 12.32 19.64
C TYR A 149 6.48 11.52 20.11
N ASN A 150 6.55 11.16 21.40
CA ASN A 150 7.65 10.37 21.93
C ASN A 150 7.67 8.95 21.36
N ILE A 151 6.50 8.29 21.23
CA ILE A 151 6.38 6.97 20.60
C ILE A 151 6.88 7.04 19.15
N GLN A 152 6.44 8.05 18.40
CA GLN A 152 6.84 8.22 17.00
C GLN A 152 8.36 8.42 16.85
N ASN A 153 8.99 9.18 17.72
CA ASN A 153 10.44 9.38 17.70
C ASN A 153 11.23 8.14 18.17
N ALA A 154 10.68 7.36 19.10
CA ALA A 154 11.32 6.14 19.59
C ALA A 154 11.26 4.98 18.58
N LEU A 155 10.30 5.00 17.66
CA LEU A 155 10.05 3.96 16.66
C LEU A 155 10.61 4.31 15.29
N TYR A 156 11.80 4.91 15.23
CA TYR A 156 12.42 5.20 13.94
C TYR A 156 12.53 3.92 13.08
N GLY A 157 11.88 3.96 11.91
CA GLY A 157 11.91 2.83 10.96
C GLY A 157 10.84 1.76 11.19
N ILE A 158 9.97 1.89 12.20
CA ILE A 158 8.83 0.99 12.42
C ILE A 158 7.53 1.72 12.02
N PRO A 159 6.63 1.08 11.25
CA PRO A 159 5.35 1.66 10.88
C PRO A 159 4.46 1.95 12.09
N ILE A 160 3.85 3.12 12.12
CA ILE A 160 2.90 3.54 13.16
C ILE A 160 1.60 3.96 12.50
N PHE A 161 0.48 3.45 13.01
CA PHE A 161 -0.86 3.91 12.66
C PHE A 161 -1.45 4.66 13.84
N TYR A 162 -1.83 5.91 13.65
CA TYR A 162 -2.61 6.69 14.61
C TYR A 162 -4.04 6.71 14.15
N ILE A 163 -4.94 6.18 14.97
CA ILE A 163 -6.35 6.00 14.63
C ILE A 163 -7.23 6.82 15.57
N HIS A 164 -8.24 7.48 15.00
CA HIS A 164 -9.16 8.34 15.74
C HIS A 164 -10.57 8.16 15.20
N SER A 165 -11.50 7.76 16.05
CA SER A 165 -12.91 7.60 15.71
C SER A 165 -13.77 8.26 16.78
N VAL A 166 -14.66 9.17 16.38
CA VAL A 166 -15.54 9.90 17.28
C VAL A 166 -16.88 10.16 16.59
N GLY A 167 -17.96 9.68 17.18
CA GLY A 167 -19.29 9.80 16.61
C GLY A 167 -19.36 9.24 15.20
N PHE A 168 -19.83 10.04 14.22
CA PHE A 168 -19.96 9.62 12.82
C PHE A 168 -18.69 9.77 11.98
N TYR A 169 -17.57 10.20 12.56
CA TYR A 169 -16.36 10.49 11.82
C TYR A 169 -15.19 9.63 12.28
N SER A 170 -14.30 9.30 11.36
CA SER A 170 -13.02 8.70 11.72
C SER A 170 -11.88 9.23 10.85
N GLN A 171 -10.69 9.14 11.39
CA GLN A 171 -9.42 9.44 10.74
C GLN A 171 -8.40 8.40 11.13
N PHE A 172 -7.52 8.06 10.22
CA PHE A 172 -6.27 7.40 10.56
C PHE A 172 -5.10 7.96 9.75
N SER A 173 -3.95 8.01 10.39
CA SER A 173 -2.70 8.47 9.80
C SER A 173 -1.64 7.40 9.90
N VAL A 174 -0.81 7.28 8.87
CA VAL A 174 0.27 6.29 8.77
C VAL A 174 1.61 7.00 8.75
N SER A 175 2.50 6.63 9.65
CA SER A 175 3.92 7.00 9.60
C SER A 175 4.71 5.79 9.15
N LEU A 176 5.32 5.87 7.97
CA LEU A 176 6.18 4.83 7.41
C LEU A 176 7.65 5.22 7.55
N PRO A 177 8.58 4.26 7.47
CA PRO A 177 10.00 4.56 7.26
C PRO A 177 10.18 5.50 6.07
N TYR A 178 11.22 6.36 6.11
CA TYR A 178 11.46 7.33 5.04
C TYR A 178 11.49 6.67 3.65
N ASP A 179 12.19 5.55 3.53
CA ASP A 179 12.17 4.72 2.34
C ASP A 179 11.28 3.51 2.55
N PHE A 180 10.11 3.53 1.91
CA PHE A 180 9.19 2.39 1.93
C PHE A 180 8.94 1.93 0.48
N PRO A 181 9.82 1.04 -0.05
CA PRO A 181 9.71 0.53 -1.40
C PRO A 181 8.71 -0.61 -1.50
N ILE A 182 7.99 -0.64 -2.61
CA ILE A 182 7.07 -1.71 -2.99
C ILE A 182 7.46 -2.21 -4.38
N VAL A 183 7.81 -3.50 -4.47
CA VAL A 183 8.13 -4.16 -5.74
C VAL A 183 6.88 -4.81 -6.35
N ASP A 184 6.05 -5.43 -5.53
CA ASP A 184 4.80 -6.07 -5.94
C ASP A 184 3.62 -5.13 -5.69
N THR A 185 3.36 -4.25 -6.65
CA THR A 185 2.29 -3.27 -6.57
C THR A 185 0.93 -3.79 -7.02
N HIS A 186 0.86 -5.03 -7.53
CA HIS A 186 -0.34 -5.64 -8.12
C HIS A 186 -1.00 -4.74 -9.17
N PRO A 187 -0.28 -4.32 -10.21
CA PRO A 187 -0.84 -3.50 -11.28
C PRO A 187 -1.93 -4.27 -12.06
N ASP A 188 -2.72 -3.54 -12.84
CA ASP A 188 -3.68 -4.18 -13.74
C ASP A 188 -2.98 -5.22 -14.61
N PRO A 189 -3.49 -6.48 -14.72
CA PRO A 189 -2.85 -7.52 -15.52
C PRO A 189 -2.60 -7.13 -16.98
N THR A 190 -3.41 -6.23 -17.54
CA THR A 190 -3.20 -5.73 -18.91
C THR A 190 -1.98 -4.81 -19.00
N ALA A 191 -1.59 -4.14 -17.91
CA ALA A 191 -0.42 -3.27 -17.86
C ALA A 191 0.90 -4.05 -17.69
N THR A 192 0.84 -5.30 -17.18
CA THR A 192 2.03 -6.14 -16.94
C THR A 192 2.57 -6.83 -18.18
N THR A 193 1.93 -6.63 -19.32
CA THR A 193 2.28 -7.30 -20.58
C THR A 193 3.27 -6.48 -21.39
N ASP A 194 4.47 -6.99 -21.57
CA ASP A 194 5.49 -6.45 -22.48
C ASP A 194 5.78 -7.50 -23.57
N LEU A 195 5.25 -7.26 -24.77
CA LEU A 195 5.41 -8.20 -25.91
C LEU A 195 6.67 -7.95 -26.73
N ARG A 196 7.37 -6.83 -26.54
CA ARG A 196 8.60 -6.45 -27.28
C ARG A 196 8.48 -6.52 -28.80
N LEU A 197 7.31 -6.25 -29.36
CA LEU A 197 7.05 -6.37 -30.79
C LEU A 197 7.87 -5.40 -31.66
N LEU A 198 8.28 -4.25 -31.09
CA LEU A 198 9.12 -3.28 -31.78
C LEU A 198 10.61 -3.64 -31.76
N LYS A 199 11.04 -4.48 -30.79
CA LYS A 199 12.43 -4.95 -30.64
C LYS A 199 12.47 -6.44 -30.25
N PRO A 200 11.90 -7.32 -31.11
CA PRO A 200 11.84 -8.74 -30.81
C PRO A 200 13.24 -9.37 -30.87
N TRP A 201 13.50 -10.36 -29.99
CA TRP A 201 14.73 -11.11 -29.97
C TRP A 201 14.69 -12.31 -30.95
N PRO A 202 15.84 -12.89 -31.33
CA PRO A 202 15.92 -13.92 -32.38
C PRO A 202 14.97 -15.09 -32.16
N ALA A 203 14.87 -15.64 -30.95
CA ALA A 203 14.01 -16.80 -30.67
C ALA A 203 12.52 -16.50 -30.90
N LEU A 204 12.06 -15.27 -30.57
CA LEU A 204 10.68 -14.85 -30.84
C LEU A 204 10.43 -14.68 -32.34
N LEU A 205 11.37 -14.06 -33.07
CA LEU A 205 11.27 -13.92 -34.52
C LEU A 205 11.25 -15.26 -35.25
N ASP A 206 12.11 -16.20 -34.85
CA ASP A 206 12.15 -17.54 -35.45
C ASP A 206 10.87 -18.32 -35.18
N PHE A 207 10.30 -18.17 -33.96
CA PHE A 207 9.02 -18.74 -33.64
C PHE A 207 7.90 -18.13 -34.51
N ALA A 208 7.81 -16.81 -34.60
CA ALA A 208 6.80 -16.14 -35.40
C ALA A 208 6.89 -16.54 -36.88
N LYS A 209 8.11 -16.59 -37.45
CA LYS A 209 8.33 -17.05 -38.83
C LYS A 209 7.89 -18.50 -39.04
N ARG A 210 8.10 -19.38 -38.07
CA ARG A 210 7.63 -20.79 -38.19
C ARG A 210 6.12 -20.86 -38.18
N GLN A 211 5.44 -20.07 -37.30
CA GLN A 211 3.98 -20.06 -37.19
C GLN A 211 3.29 -19.41 -38.39
N THR A 212 3.94 -18.49 -39.09
CA THR A 212 3.34 -17.78 -40.24
C THR A 212 3.86 -18.29 -41.60
N ARG A 213 4.75 -19.30 -41.61
CA ARG A 213 5.31 -19.87 -42.83
C ARG A 213 4.25 -20.63 -43.61
N SER A 214 3.86 -20.22 -44.75
CA SER A 214 2.86 -20.90 -45.59
C SER A 214 1.41 -20.74 -45.11
N MET A 215 1.06 -19.55 -44.61
CA MET A 215 -0.32 -19.23 -44.20
C MET A 215 -1.33 -19.52 -45.32
N ASP A 216 -0.94 -19.33 -46.58
CA ASP A 216 -1.72 -19.63 -47.79
C ASP A 216 -2.06 -21.12 -48.02
N LYS A 217 -1.36 -22.03 -47.31
CA LYS A 217 -1.55 -23.49 -47.41
C LYS A 217 -2.12 -24.12 -46.18
N MET A 218 -2.40 -23.35 -45.12
CA MET A 218 -2.96 -23.84 -43.87
C MET A 218 -4.43 -24.18 -44.05
N ASN A 219 -4.90 -25.18 -43.29
CA ASN A 219 -6.32 -25.39 -43.16
C ASN A 219 -6.94 -24.31 -42.26
N ALA A 220 -8.27 -24.13 -42.30
CA ALA A 220 -8.96 -23.08 -41.57
C ALA A 220 -8.70 -23.11 -40.05
N GLU A 221 -8.60 -24.31 -39.46
CA GLU A 221 -8.31 -24.47 -38.02
C GLU A 221 -6.89 -24.01 -37.67
N GLU A 222 -5.90 -24.39 -38.46
CA GLU A 222 -4.51 -23.97 -38.25
C GLU A 222 -4.35 -22.46 -38.39
N PHE A 223 -4.97 -21.89 -39.41
CA PHE A 223 -4.94 -20.46 -39.67
C PHE A 223 -5.61 -19.64 -38.54
N ALA A 224 -6.76 -20.09 -38.05
CA ALA A 224 -7.51 -19.43 -36.97
C ALA A 224 -6.82 -19.53 -35.59
N HIS A 225 -5.77 -20.37 -35.46
CA HIS A 225 -5.04 -20.56 -34.21
C HIS A 225 -3.59 -20.06 -34.24
N ILE A 226 -3.22 -19.27 -35.25
CA ILE A 226 -1.92 -18.57 -35.24
C ILE A 226 -1.99 -17.50 -34.13
N PRO A 227 -1.06 -17.50 -33.16
CA PRO A 227 -1.02 -16.48 -32.11
C PRO A 227 -1.00 -15.07 -32.70
N TYR A 228 -1.86 -14.16 -32.21
CA TYR A 228 -1.99 -12.82 -32.79
C TYR A 228 -0.66 -12.04 -32.84
N LEU A 229 0.22 -12.26 -31.86
CA LEU A 229 1.53 -11.60 -31.85
C LEU A 229 2.44 -12.09 -33.00
N CYS A 230 2.27 -13.35 -33.46
CA CYS A 230 2.99 -13.85 -34.64
C CYS A 230 2.48 -13.17 -35.92
N LEU A 231 1.16 -12.92 -35.99
CA LEU A 231 0.55 -12.15 -37.08
C LEU A 231 1.08 -10.70 -37.08
N LEU A 232 1.15 -10.06 -35.93
CA LEU A 232 1.71 -8.70 -35.81
C LEU A 232 3.17 -8.66 -36.24
N LEU A 233 4.01 -9.60 -35.80
CA LEU A 233 5.42 -9.67 -36.21
C LEU A 233 5.56 -9.94 -37.72
N HIS A 234 4.73 -10.80 -38.29
CA HIS A 234 4.72 -11.08 -39.72
C HIS A 234 4.41 -9.80 -40.53
N HIS A 235 3.33 -9.12 -40.21
CA HIS A 235 2.93 -7.89 -40.90
C HIS A 235 3.89 -6.71 -40.59
N LEU A 236 4.58 -6.69 -39.44
CA LEU A 236 5.65 -5.71 -39.18
C LEU A 236 6.83 -5.88 -40.13
N GLU A 237 7.20 -7.11 -40.48
CA GLU A 237 8.24 -7.36 -41.49
C GLU A 237 7.78 -6.94 -42.90
N GLU A 238 6.52 -7.19 -43.24
CA GLU A 238 5.91 -6.70 -44.48
C GLU A 238 5.90 -5.17 -44.52
N TRP A 239 5.48 -4.53 -43.43
CA TRP A 239 5.48 -3.07 -43.29
C TRP A 239 6.89 -2.48 -43.49
N LYS A 240 7.89 -3.03 -42.80
CA LYS A 240 9.29 -2.60 -42.94
C LYS A 240 9.77 -2.69 -44.39
N SER A 241 9.41 -3.73 -45.12
CA SER A 241 9.85 -3.95 -46.50
C SER A 241 9.33 -2.81 -47.44
N THR A 242 8.18 -2.26 -47.16
CA THR A 242 7.54 -1.21 -47.96
C THR A 242 7.78 0.23 -47.45
N HIS A 243 8.25 0.37 -46.19
CA HIS A 243 8.48 1.66 -45.52
C HIS A 243 9.95 1.94 -45.18
N GLY A 244 10.90 1.34 -45.94
CA GLY A 244 12.32 1.61 -45.77
C GLY A 244 12.92 1.18 -44.42
N GLY A 245 12.39 0.10 -43.84
CA GLY A 245 12.81 -0.44 -42.53
C GLY A 245 12.23 0.25 -41.32
N LYS A 246 11.37 1.24 -41.49
CA LYS A 246 10.73 1.98 -40.37
C LYS A 246 9.55 1.20 -39.80
N LEU A 247 9.32 1.38 -38.50
CA LEU A 247 8.17 0.84 -37.78
C LEU A 247 7.01 1.85 -37.77
N PRO A 248 5.74 1.42 -37.63
CA PRO A 248 4.59 2.32 -37.49
C PRO A 248 4.59 2.95 -36.10
N MET A 249 5.00 4.22 -35.97
CA MET A 249 5.21 4.87 -34.69
C MET A 249 4.07 5.82 -34.28
N ASP A 250 3.49 6.54 -35.25
CA ASP A 250 2.40 7.47 -34.94
C ASP A 250 1.02 6.81 -35.11
N TYR A 251 -0.02 7.52 -34.64
CA TYR A 251 -1.40 7.01 -34.68
C TYR A 251 -1.89 6.71 -36.10
N LYS A 252 -1.51 7.53 -37.08
CA LYS A 252 -1.94 7.35 -38.49
C LYS A 252 -1.26 6.10 -39.10
N GLU A 253 0.04 5.96 -38.90
CA GLU A 253 0.80 4.80 -39.34
C GLU A 253 0.26 3.52 -38.70
N LYS A 254 0.01 3.52 -37.38
CA LYS A 254 -0.60 2.39 -36.68
C LYS A 254 -1.99 2.06 -37.18
N THR A 255 -2.77 3.05 -37.60
CA THR A 255 -4.09 2.82 -38.18
C THR A 255 -3.96 2.13 -39.55
N VAL A 256 -3.07 2.63 -40.41
CA VAL A 256 -2.78 1.99 -41.72
C VAL A 256 -2.21 0.58 -41.53
N PHE A 257 -1.30 0.40 -40.56
CA PHE A 257 -0.78 -0.91 -40.20
C PHE A 257 -1.88 -1.87 -39.71
N ARG A 258 -2.81 -1.39 -38.89
CA ARG A 258 -3.96 -2.19 -38.45
C ARG A 258 -4.83 -2.62 -39.64
N ASP A 259 -5.03 -1.74 -40.61
CA ASP A 259 -5.79 -2.05 -41.84
C ASP A 259 -5.03 -3.08 -42.69
N LEU A 260 -3.69 -3.02 -42.75
CA LEU A 260 -2.84 -4.06 -43.36
C LEU A 260 -3.05 -5.41 -42.69
N VAL A 261 -2.99 -5.48 -41.34
CA VAL A 261 -3.26 -6.71 -40.58
C VAL A 261 -4.68 -7.23 -40.86
N ARG A 262 -5.66 -6.33 -40.88
CA ARG A 262 -7.07 -6.66 -41.17
C ARG A 262 -7.25 -7.26 -42.57
N SER A 263 -6.48 -6.84 -43.55
CA SER A 263 -6.56 -7.35 -44.93
C SER A 263 -6.13 -8.82 -45.03
N GLY A 264 -5.43 -9.37 -44.04
CA GLY A 264 -5.02 -10.77 -43.99
C GLY A 264 -6.17 -11.74 -43.75
N SER A 265 -7.21 -11.34 -43.03
CA SER A 265 -8.46 -12.11 -42.87
C SER A 265 -9.59 -11.23 -42.34
N VAL A 266 -10.81 -11.54 -42.77
CA VAL A 266 -12.02 -10.75 -42.40
C VAL A 266 -12.82 -11.39 -41.26
N ASN A 267 -12.69 -12.70 -41.03
CA ASN A 267 -13.61 -13.46 -40.16
C ASN A 267 -12.92 -14.25 -39.05
N GLU A 268 -11.59 -14.12 -38.88
CA GLU A 268 -10.88 -14.92 -37.90
C GLU A 268 -10.62 -14.12 -36.61
N GLU A 269 -10.97 -14.73 -35.45
CA GLU A 269 -10.84 -14.11 -34.12
C GLU A 269 -9.40 -13.69 -33.80
N ASN A 270 -8.40 -14.46 -34.20
CA ASN A 270 -7.00 -14.12 -33.97
C ASN A 270 -6.55 -12.85 -34.72
N PHE A 271 -7.13 -12.56 -35.87
CA PHE A 271 -6.92 -11.29 -36.58
C PHE A 271 -7.63 -10.14 -35.91
N ASP A 272 -8.82 -10.38 -35.31
CA ASP A 272 -9.49 -9.40 -34.48
C ASP A 272 -8.66 -9.05 -33.24
N GLU A 273 -8.10 -10.05 -32.55
CA GLU A 273 -7.15 -9.86 -31.45
C GLU A 273 -5.92 -9.07 -31.89
N ALA A 274 -5.32 -9.42 -33.03
CA ALA A 274 -4.18 -8.71 -33.59
C ALA A 274 -4.51 -7.22 -33.85
N CYS A 275 -5.61 -6.94 -34.51
CA CYS A 275 -6.06 -5.56 -34.80
C CYS A 275 -6.33 -4.77 -33.51
N ALA A 276 -6.95 -5.38 -32.51
CA ALA A 276 -7.21 -4.76 -31.21
C ALA A 276 -5.91 -4.45 -30.44
N ALA A 277 -4.87 -5.29 -30.61
CA ALA A 277 -3.60 -5.14 -29.95
C ALA A 277 -2.68 -4.07 -30.59
N VAL A 278 -2.88 -3.67 -31.84
CA VAL A 278 -2.00 -2.74 -32.56
C VAL A 278 -1.70 -1.47 -31.76
N LEU A 279 -2.74 -0.77 -31.31
CA LEU A 279 -2.56 0.50 -30.59
C LEU A 279 -1.97 0.33 -29.19
N LYS A 280 -2.19 -0.81 -28.56
CA LYS A 280 -1.73 -1.10 -27.20
C LYS A 280 -0.29 -1.64 -27.17
N SER A 281 0.05 -2.52 -28.10
CA SER A 281 1.28 -3.30 -28.05
C SER A 281 2.41 -2.78 -28.93
N LEU A 282 2.14 -1.87 -29.86
CA LEU A 282 3.16 -1.23 -30.71
C LEU A 282 3.64 0.12 -30.15
N ASN A 283 3.79 0.21 -28.85
CA ASN A 283 4.39 1.36 -28.19
C ASN A 283 5.79 0.99 -27.69
N PRO A 284 6.77 1.92 -27.73
CA PRO A 284 8.04 1.71 -27.06
C PRO A 284 7.78 1.45 -25.58
N PRO A 285 8.45 0.45 -24.98
CA PRO A 285 8.32 0.17 -23.54
C PRO A 285 9.11 1.23 -22.74
N THR A 286 8.57 2.45 -22.68
CA THR A 286 9.16 3.53 -21.89
C THR A 286 8.63 3.41 -20.47
N PRO A 287 9.52 3.31 -19.45
CA PRO A 287 9.10 3.28 -18.06
C PRO A 287 8.29 4.52 -17.70
N GLU A 288 7.29 4.37 -16.85
CA GLU A 288 6.53 5.49 -16.31
C GLU A 288 7.44 6.46 -15.53
N ARG A 289 7.06 7.72 -15.49
CA ARG A 289 7.86 8.76 -14.82
C ARG A 289 8.18 8.40 -13.37
N GLY A 290 7.22 7.85 -12.62
CA GLY A 290 7.44 7.44 -11.23
C GLY A 290 8.54 6.38 -11.08
N VAL A 291 8.61 5.43 -12.02
CA VAL A 291 9.67 4.40 -12.07
C VAL A 291 11.02 5.04 -12.41
N LEU A 292 11.04 5.95 -13.40
CA LEU A 292 12.27 6.68 -13.76
C LEU A 292 12.76 7.56 -12.62
N ASP A 293 11.87 8.22 -11.89
CA ASP A 293 12.23 9.03 -10.72
C ASP A 293 12.88 8.16 -9.62
N ILE A 294 12.42 6.92 -9.43
CA ILE A 294 13.04 5.95 -8.50
C ILE A 294 14.41 5.52 -9.01
N LEU A 295 14.52 5.12 -10.28
CA LEU A 295 15.77 4.65 -10.87
C LEU A 295 16.85 5.73 -10.98
N ASN A 296 16.45 7.01 -11.03
CA ASN A 296 17.35 8.17 -11.01
C ASN A 296 17.55 8.78 -9.61
N ALA A 297 16.98 8.18 -8.55
CA ALA A 297 17.12 8.68 -7.20
C ALA A 297 18.59 8.68 -6.74
N PRO A 298 19.02 9.62 -5.91
CA PRO A 298 20.39 9.67 -5.41
C PRO A 298 20.85 8.36 -4.76
N GLU A 299 19.96 7.68 -4.07
CA GLU A 299 20.20 6.39 -3.39
C GLU A 299 20.61 5.27 -4.35
N VAL A 300 20.17 5.32 -5.61
CA VAL A 300 20.57 4.36 -6.65
C VAL A 300 22.03 4.58 -7.05
N HIS A 301 22.51 5.81 -7.01
CA HIS A 301 23.88 6.17 -7.44
C HIS A 301 24.89 6.17 -6.28
N MET A 302 24.41 6.32 -5.03
CA MET A 302 25.24 6.39 -3.82
C MET A 302 25.08 5.13 -2.95
N ILE A 303 25.20 3.95 -3.58
CA ILE A 303 25.11 2.67 -2.87
C ILE A 303 26.32 2.40 -1.99
N SER A 304 26.10 1.77 -0.83
CA SER A 304 27.09 1.39 0.17
C SER A 304 26.83 -0.01 0.71
N GLU A 305 27.71 -0.52 1.56
CA GLU A 305 27.50 -1.83 2.23
C GLU A 305 26.20 -1.88 3.07
N THR A 306 25.77 -0.73 3.62
CA THR A 306 24.57 -0.58 4.45
C THR A 306 23.30 -0.29 3.64
N SER A 307 23.42 -0.08 2.33
CA SER A 307 22.25 0.18 1.48
C SER A 307 21.29 -0.99 1.50
N ALA A 308 19.98 -0.70 1.56
CA ALA A 308 18.94 -1.72 1.49
C ALA A 308 19.03 -2.49 0.15
N PRO A 309 18.69 -3.79 0.13
CA PRO A 309 18.68 -4.60 -1.08
C PRO A 309 17.98 -3.95 -2.27
N PHE A 310 16.85 -3.27 -2.00
CA PHE A 310 16.08 -2.55 -3.02
C PHE A 310 16.96 -1.59 -3.84
N TRP A 311 17.81 -0.77 -3.20
CA TRP A 311 18.63 0.21 -3.90
C TRP A 311 19.76 -0.41 -4.72
N ILE A 312 20.30 -1.53 -4.24
CA ILE A 312 21.34 -2.28 -4.98
C ILE A 312 20.74 -2.93 -6.23
N ILE A 313 19.54 -3.50 -6.12
CA ILE A 313 18.85 -4.08 -7.28
C ILE A 313 18.41 -2.96 -8.24
N ALA A 314 17.87 -1.85 -7.73
CA ALA A 314 17.50 -0.70 -8.56
C ALA A 314 18.68 -0.13 -9.35
N ASN A 315 19.89 -0.08 -8.76
CA ASN A 315 21.11 0.29 -9.46
C ASN A 315 21.41 -0.69 -10.60
N ALA A 316 21.34 -2.00 -10.37
CA ALA A 316 21.55 -2.99 -11.41
C ALA A 316 20.49 -2.92 -12.54
N ILE A 317 19.22 -2.67 -12.19
CA ILE A 317 18.15 -2.42 -13.16
C ILE A 317 18.41 -1.15 -13.98
N MET A 318 18.89 -0.08 -13.34
CA MET A 318 19.23 1.16 -14.04
C MET A 318 20.39 0.94 -15.03
N GLN A 319 21.42 0.17 -14.67
CA GLN A 319 22.51 -0.22 -15.58
C GLN A 319 21.95 -1.02 -16.76
N PHE A 320 21.12 -2.04 -16.48
CA PHE A 320 20.46 -2.83 -17.53
C PHE A 320 19.64 -1.93 -18.48
N TYR A 321 18.89 -0.99 -17.94
CA TYR A 321 18.12 -0.04 -18.75
C TYR A 321 19.00 0.87 -19.62
N GLN A 322 20.15 1.32 -19.10
CA GLN A 322 21.12 2.11 -19.87
C GLN A 322 21.73 1.30 -21.03
N ASP A 323 22.03 0.03 -20.81
CA ASP A 323 22.68 -0.83 -21.81
C ASP A 323 21.69 -1.29 -22.90
N HIS A 324 20.44 -1.60 -22.51
CA HIS A 324 19.44 -2.17 -23.42
C HIS A 324 18.39 -1.16 -23.92
N GLY A 325 18.20 -0.02 -23.24
CA GLY A 325 17.14 0.94 -23.51
C GLY A 325 15.75 0.46 -23.12
N GLU A 326 15.66 -0.64 -22.37
CA GLU A 326 14.44 -1.32 -21.94
C GLU A 326 14.65 -1.92 -20.55
N LEU A 327 13.56 -2.07 -19.76
CA LEU A 327 13.61 -2.78 -18.48
C LEU A 327 13.68 -4.30 -18.73
N PRO A 328 14.09 -5.11 -17.73
CA PRO A 328 14.02 -6.57 -17.81
C PRO A 328 12.61 -7.04 -18.18
N LEU A 329 12.53 -8.06 -19.03
CA LEU A 329 11.26 -8.59 -19.50
C LEU A 329 10.51 -9.29 -18.34
N PRO A 330 9.21 -8.98 -18.09
CA PRO A 330 8.44 -9.66 -17.03
C PRO A 330 8.16 -11.13 -17.35
N GLY A 331 8.14 -11.52 -18.64
CA GLY A 331 7.96 -12.90 -19.10
C GLY A 331 6.51 -13.39 -19.15
N ALA A 332 5.53 -12.53 -18.86
CA ALA A 332 4.12 -12.83 -19.00
C ALA A 332 3.67 -12.68 -20.46
N VAL A 333 2.77 -13.58 -20.88
CA VAL A 333 2.13 -13.53 -22.19
C VAL A 333 0.62 -13.53 -21.95
N PRO A 334 -0.15 -12.62 -22.56
CA PRO A 334 -1.61 -12.58 -22.38
C PRO A 334 -2.26 -13.81 -22.99
N ASP A 335 -3.44 -14.13 -22.51
CA ASP A 335 -4.26 -15.16 -23.15
C ASP A 335 -4.62 -14.75 -24.59
N MET A 336 -4.61 -15.72 -25.51
CA MET A 336 -4.86 -15.46 -26.91
C MET A 336 -5.34 -16.73 -27.62
N LYS A 337 -5.96 -16.54 -28.77
CA LYS A 337 -6.37 -17.64 -29.64
C LYS A 337 -5.14 -18.35 -30.21
N ALA A 338 -4.88 -19.55 -29.70
CA ALA A 338 -3.77 -20.40 -30.14
C ALA A 338 -4.02 -21.87 -29.77
N ARG A 339 -3.33 -22.80 -30.45
CA ARG A 339 -3.29 -24.20 -29.98
C ARG A 339 -2.50 -24.27 -28.67
N SER A 340 -2.91 -25.12 -27.75
CA SER A 340 -2.29 -25.24 -26.42
C SER A 340 -0.78 -25.48 -26.47
N ASN A 341 -0.29 -26.35 -27.36
CA ASN A 341 1.13 -26.61 -27.53
C ASN A 341 1.90 -25.38 -28.05
N THR A 342 1.33 -24.64 -29.01
CA THR A 342 1.88 -23.40 -29.55
C THR A 342 1.92 -22.31 -28.50
N TYR A 343 0.88 -22.18 -27.69
CA TYR A 343 0.81 -21.23 -26.59
C TYR A 343 1.85 -21.54 -25.49
N ILE A 344 2.00 -22.80 -25.13
CA ILE A 344 3.03 -23.24 -24.15
C ILE A 344 4.45 -22.96 -24.68
N GLU A 345 4.72 -23.25 -25.96
CA GLU A 345 6.01 -22.92 -26.58
C GLU A 345 6.29 -21.42 -26.50
N LEU A 346 5.32 -20.60 -26.86
CA LEU A 346 5.40 -19.13 -26.78
C LEU A 346 5.68 -18.65 -25.37
N GLN A 347 4.93 -19.13 -24.37
CA GLN A 347 5.19 -18.82 -22.97
C GLN A 347 6.62 -19.18 -22.55
N ASN A 348 7.13 -20.33 -23.00
CA ASN A 348 8.49 -20.76 -22.67
C ASN A 348 9.55 -19.85 -23.30
N ILE A 349 9.32 -19.32 -24.50
CA ILE A 349 10.20 -18.36 -25.17
C ILE A 349 10.29 -17.06 -24.36
N TYR A 350 9.14 -16.51 -23.90
CA TYR A 350 9.10 -15.33 -23.04
C TYR A 350 9.72 -15.57 -21.67
N LYS A 351 9.43 -16.70 -21.03
CA LYS A 351 10.03 -17.09 -19.75
C LYS A 351 11.55 -17.28 -19.84
N ALA A 352 12.03 -17.83 -20.96
CA ALA A 352 13.47 -17.99 -21.18
C ALA A 352 14.18 -16.64 -21.27
N LYS A 353 13.61 -15.69 -22.04
CA LYS A 353 14.16 -14.33 -22.14
C LYS A 353 14.10 -13.58 -20.80
N ALA A 354 13.00 -13.69 -20.05
CA ALA A 354 12.90 -13.10 -18.73
C ALA A 354 13.95 -13.63 -17.74
N ARG A 355 14.27 -14.94 -17.80
CA ARG A 355 15.35 -15.52 -16.99
C ARG A 355 16.73 -15.04 -17.43
N GLU A 356 16.96 -14.88 -18.73
CA GLU A 356 18.20 -14.33 -19.27
C GLU A 356 18.43 -12.91 -18.74
N ASP A 357 17.42 -12.04 -18.85
CA ASP A 357 17.47 -10.66 -18.36
C ASP A 357 17.69 -10.62 -16.83
N ALA A 358 16.96 -11.43 -16.07
CA ALA A 358 17.13 -11.53 -14.62
C ALA A 358 18.51 -12.04 -14.22
N SER A 359 19.10 -12.99 -14.99
CA SER A 359 20.45 -13.49 -14.74
C SER A 359 21.51 -12.42 -14.99
N GLU A 360 21.32 -11.55 -15.98
CA GLU A 360 22.20 -10.41 -16.26
C GLU A 360 22.16 -9.40 -15.11
N VAL A 361 20.94 -9.04 -14.65
CA VAL A 361 20.75 -8.16 -13.48
C VAL A 361 21.38 -8.79 -12.23
N LEU A 362 21.16 -10.08 -11.99
CA LEU A 362 21.75 -10.81 -10.86
C LEU A 362 23.27 -10.76 -10.88
N LYS A 363 23.89 -10.92 -12.05
CA LYS A 363 25.34 -10.81 -12.21
C LYS A 363 25.84 -9.43 -11.77
N THR A 364 25.16 -8.36 -12.17
CA THR A 364 25.49 -7.00 -11.76
C THR A 364 25.31 -6.81 -10.24
N VAL A 365 24.24 -7.34 -9.66
CA VAL A 365 24.02 -7.35 -8.21
C VAL A 365 25.17 -8.03 -7.48
N ARG A 366 25.60 -9.24 -7.94
CA ARG A 366 26.71 -9.98 -7.32
C ARG A 366 28.05 -9.22 -7.40
N GLN A 367 28.31 -8.56 -8.53
CA GLN A 367 29.50 -7.72 -8.69
C GLN A 367 29.49 -6.54 -7.70
N THR A 368 28.34 -5.89 -7.56
CA THR A 368 28.15 -4.79 -6.62
C THR A 368 28.31 -5.24 -5.16
N GLU A 369 27.70 -6.36 -4.77
CA GLU A 369 27.87 -6.95 -3.42
C GLU A 369 29.34 -7.24 -3.11
N GLN A 370 30.08 -7.79 -4.09
CA GLN A 370 31.50 -8.06 -3.93
C GLN A 370 32.31 -6.78 -3.75
N GLN A 371 32.04 -5.75 -4.57
CA GLN A 371 32.71 -4.44 -4.46
C GLN A 371 32.45 -3.75 -3.12
N LEU A 372 31.25 -3.90 -2.59
CA LEU A 372 30.82 -3.35 -1.32
C LEU A 372 31.22 -4.21 -0.09
N ALA A 373 31.82 -5.38 -0.31
CA ALA A 373 32.17 -6.34 0.74
C ALA A 373 30.98 -6.69 1.66
N ARG A 374 29.78 -6.85 1.12
CA ARG A 374 28.58 -7.16 1.91
C ARG A 374 28.69 -8.51 2.61
N SER A 375 28.28 -8.55 3.88
CA SER A 375 28.29 -9.77 4.70
C SER A 375 27.18 -10.76 4.34
N ALA A 376 26.08 -10.29 3.77
CA ALA A 376 24.92 -11.12 3.38
C ALA A 376 24.55 -10.86 1.91
N ALA A 377 24.43 -11.94 1.14
CA ALA A 377 24.00 -11.87 -0.24
C ALA A 377 22.47 -11.64 -0.33
N ILE A 378 22.07 -10.85 -1.31
CA ILE A 378 20.65 -10.63 -1.65
C ILE A 378 20.10 -11.93 -2.27
N ALA A 379 18.92 -12.36 -1.85
CA ALA A 379 18.33 -13.59 -2.38
C ALA A 379 18.07 -13.49 -3.88
N GLU A 380 18.42 -14.53 -4.63
CA GLU A 380 18.18 -14.59 -6.09
C GLU A 380 16.71 -14.38 -6.42
N LYS A 381 15.81 -14.96 -5.62
CA LYS A 381 14.36 -14.80 -5.76
C LYS A 381 13.90 -13.35 -5.61
N GLU A 382 14.56 -12.56 -4.78
CA GLU A 382 14.27 -11.13 -4.61
C GLU A 382 14.63 -10.35 -5.88
N VAL A 383 15.78 -10.65 -6.49
CA VAL A 383 16.21 -10.06 -7.77
C VAL A 383 15.25 -10.46 -8.91
N GLU A 384 14.87 -11.74 -9.00
CA GLU A 384 13.88 -12.21 -9.98
C GLU A 384 12.52 -11.50 -9.84
N ASN A 385 12.03 -11.37 -8.62
CA ASN A 385 10.75 -10.70 -8.35
C ASN A 385 10.84 -9.22 -8.71
N PHE A 386 11.97 -8.58 -8.42
CA PHE A 386 12.19 -7.19 -8.81
C PHE A 386 12.18 -7.03 -10.33
N CYS A 387 12.90 -7.89 -11.08
CA CYS A 387 12.90 -7.86 -12.54
C CYS A 387 11.49 -7.99 -13.13
N LYS A 388 10.67 -8.88 -12.56
CA LYS A 388 9.26 -9.06 -13.00
C LYS A 388 8.41 -7.82 -12.75
N GLY A 389 8.62 -7.12 -11.64
CA GLY A 389 7.89 -5.93 -11.23
C GLY A 389 8.53 -4.62 -11.67
N ALA A 390 9.67 -4.62 -12.35
CA ALA A 390 10.51 -3.44 -12.58
C ALA A 390 9.78 -2.24 -13.21
N ALA A 391 8.79 -2.50 -14.07
CA ALA A 391 7.98 -1.47 -14.72
C ALA A 391 6.93 -0.82 -13.80
N HIS A 392 6.69 -1.39 -12.61
CA HIS A 392 5.60 -1.00 -11.71
C HIS A 392 6.04 -0.80 -10.26
N ILE A 393 7.34 -0.74 -10.00
CA ILE A 393 7.85 -0.46 -8.65
C ILE A 393 7.34 0.90 -8.17
N ALA A 394 7.09 0.98 -6.87
CA ALA A 394 6.69 2.22 -6.21
C ALA A 394 7.58 2.49 -4.99
N LEU A 395 7.70 3.74 -4.64
CA LEU A 395 8.41 4.20 -3.45
C LEU A 395 7.54 5.22 -2.73
N VAL A 396 7.14 4.88 -1.51
CA VAL A 396 6.52 5.85 -0.61
C VAL A 396 7.63 6.49 0.22
N ARG A 397 7.75 7.81 0.14
CA ARG A 397 8.61 8.59 1.05
C ARG A 397 7.83 8.84 2.32
N GLY A 398 8.03 7.96 3.29
CA GLY A 398 7.36 8.05 4.57
C GLY A 398 7.70 9.35 5.31
N SER A 399 6.71 9.88 5.99
CA SER A 399 6.87 11.05 6.87
C SER A 399 6.18 10.79 8.20
N PRO A 400 6.66 11.40 9.30
CA PRO A 400 5.92 11.42 10.53
C PRO A 400 4.57 12.12 10.31
N PHE A 401 3.48 11.58 10.85
CA PHE A 401 2.23 12.32 10.87
C PHE A 401 2.32 13.53 11.81
N LYS A 402 1.52 14.54 11.55
CA LYS A 402 1.55 15.78 12.33
C LYS A 402 0.88 15.58 13.67
N THR A 403 1.59 15.90 14.75
CA THR A 403 1.09 15.89 16.11
C THR A 403 0.95 17.31 16.62
N ALA A 404 -0.18 17.61 17.25
CA ALA A 404 -0.39 18.89 17.92
C ALA A 404 0.60 19.01 19.11
N GLN A 405 1.18 20.19 19.25
CA GLN A 405 2.00 20.54 20.40
C GLN A 405 1.57 21.91 20.90
N PRO A 406 1.26 22.09 22.19
CA PRO A 406 0.78 23.34 22.72
C PRO A 406 1.69 24.52 22.35
N GLY A 407 1.12 25.55 21.74
CA GLY A 407 1.82 26.77 21.36
C GLY A 407 2.66 26.68 20.07
N ASN A 408 2.74 25.54 19.42
CA ASN A 408 3.46 25.37 18.17
C ASN A 408 2.52 25.36 16.97
N THR A 409 2.90 26.09 15.90
CA THR A 409 2.19 26.03 14.62
C THR A 409 2.68 24.78 13.85
N ILE A 410 1.73 23.97 13.37
CA ILE A 410 2.05 22.82 12.54
C ILE A 410 2.63 23.30 11.20
N SER A 411 3.81 22.81 10.85
CA SER A 411 4.42 23.07 9.55
C SER A 411 4.01 22.02 8.52
N PHE A 412 3.38 22.48 7.42
CA PHE A 412 2.97 21.62 6.31
C PHE A 412 3.96 21.68 5.12
N GLY A 413 4.93 22.62 5.13
CA GLY A 413 5.92 22.74 4.07
C GLY A 413 5.30 22.87 2.68
N SER A 414 5.79 22.09 1.72
CA SER A 414 5.25 22.05 0.35
C SER A 414 3.81 21.54 0.27
N ARG A 415 3.36 20.72 1.23
CA ARG A 415 2.00 20.15 1.29
C ARG A 415 0.91 21.21 1.51
N ALA A 416 1.25 22.36 2.09
CA ALA A 416 0.31 23.45 2.31
C ALA A 416 -0.43 23.86 1.02
N LYS A 417 0.23 23.79 -0.14
CA LYS A 417 -0.41 24.11 -1.44
C LYS A 417 -1.47 23.09 -1.82
N ASP A 418 -1.18 21.81 -1.64
CA ASP A 418 -2.09 20.71 -1.98
C ASP A 418 -3.29 20.72 -1.04
N LEU A 419 -3.06 20.91 0.26
CA LEU A 419 -4.13 21.06 1.25
C LEU A 419 -5.01 22.29 0.97
N THR A 420 -4.42 23.42 0.52
CA THR A 420 -5.20 24.60 0.11
C THR A 420 -6.03 24.32 -1.15
N ALA A 421 -5.54 23.49 -2.06
CA ALA A 421 -6.35 23.05 -3.21
C ALA A 421 -7.59 22.25 -2.77
N GLN A 422 -7.45 21.40 -1.75
CA GLN A 422 -8.58 20.67 -1.14
C GLN A 422 -9.62 21.59 -0.48
N LEU A 423 -9.24 22.74 0.05
CA LEU A 423 -10.18 23.74 0.59
C LEU A 423 -11.09 24.33 -0.52
N LYS A 424 -10.65 24.30 -1.77
CA LYS A 424 -11.41 24.81 -2.92
C LYS A 424 -12.42 23.80 -3.44
N ASP A 425 -12.26 22.52 -3.13
CA ASP A 425 -13.19 21.47 -3.53
C ASP A 425 -14.49 21.55 -2.70
N SER A 426 -15.60 21.77 -3.37
CA SER A 426 -16.92 21.83 -2.73
C SER A 426 -17.31 20.52 -2.05
N ASN A 427 -16.81 19.40 -2.55
CA ASN A 427 -17.05 18.07 -2.01
C ASN A 427 -15.92 17.56 -1.12
N GLY A 428 -14.84 18.34 -0.96
CA GLY A 428 -13.67 17.98 -0.16
C GLY A 428 -14.02 17.70 1.31
N LEU A 429 -13.26 16.78 1.91
CA LEU A 429 -13.39 16.36 3.31
C LEU A 429 -12.28 16.93 4.21
N ILE A 430 -11.53 17.91 3.73
CA ILE A 430 -10.41 18.52 4.50
C ILE A 430 -10.86 19.08 5.86
N HIS A 431 -12.11 19.49 5.99
CA HIS A 431 -12.69 19.94 7.25
C HIS A 431 -12.63 18.86 8.35
N LEU A 432 -12.76 17.57 8.01
CA LEU A 432 -12.61 16.48 8.97
C LEU A 432 -11.18 16.42 9.51
N TYR A 433 -10.19 16.45 8.61
CA TYR A 433 -8.79 16.49 9.01
C TYR A 433 -8.49 17.66 9.94
N LEU A 434 -8.94 18.87 9.59
CA LEU A 434 -8.75 20.06 10.43
C LEU A 434 -9.41 19.91 11.79
N SER A 435 -10.60 19.32 11.86
CA SER A 435 -11.34 19.13 13.10
C SER A 435 -10.71 18.07 14.01
N PHE A 436 -10.15 16.99 13.46
CA PHE A 436 -9.40 16.00 14.24
C PHE A 436 -8.06 16.56 14.74
N GLN A 437 -7.36 17.37 13.94
CA GLN A 437 -6.15 18.07 14.41
C GLN A 437 -6.48 19.08 15.52
N ALA A 438 -7.62 19.76 15.41
CA ALA A 438 -8.11 20.65 16.48
C ALA A 438 -8.47 19.88 17.76
N TRP A 439 -9.02 18.65 17.63
CA TRP A 439 -9.23 17.77 18.76
C TRP A 439 -7.93 17.44 19.49
N ASP A 440 -6.90 17.03 18.75
CA ASP A 440 -5.60 16.70 19.34
C ASP A 440 -4.95 17.93 20.01
N ASP A 441 -5.05 19.12 19.41
CA ASP A 441 -4.54 20.37 20.01
C ASP A 441 -5.33 20.76 21.27
N PHE A 442 -6.64 20.57 21.26
CA PHE A 442 -7.49 20.77 22.44
C PHE A 442 -7.06 19.85 23.58
N VAL A 443 -6.89 18.53 23.31
CA VAL A 443 -6.43 17.54 24.31
C VAL A 443 -5.05 17.93 24.84
N ALA A 444 -4.10 18.27 23.98
CA ALA A 444 -2.76 18.69 24.38
C ALA A 444 -2.76 19.89 25.32
N THR A 445 -3.52 20.94 24.97
CA THR A 445 -3.58 22.19 25.71
C THR A 445 -4.26 22.01 27.06
N HIS A 446 -5.42 21.35 27.09
CA HIS A 446 -6.23 21.24 28.32
C HIS A 446 -5.69 20.16 29.27
N THR A 447 -5.07 19.08 28.76
CA THR A 447 -4.39 18.09 29.59
C THR A 447 -3.18 18.69 30.30
N THR A 448 -2.38 19.51 29.60
CA THR A 448 -1.24 20.22 30.18
C THR A 448 -1.70 21.15 31.30
N THR A 449 -2.78 21.91 31.08
CA THR A 449 -3.36 22.80 32.08
C THR A 449 -3.90 22.02 33.28
N ALA A 450 -4.63 20.92 33.06
CA ALA A 450 -5.16 20.08 34.12
C ALA A 450 -4.04 19.50 35.01
N LYS A 451 -2.97 18.96 34.42
CA LYS A 451 -1.81 18.47 35.17
C LYS A 451 -1.13 19.55 36.01
N GLN A 452 -1.05 20.78 35.51
CA GLN A 452 -0.49 21.92 36.26
C GLN A 452 -1.36 22.35 37.47
N THR A 453 -2.66 22.11 37.38
CA THR A 453 -3.63 22.43 38.45
C THR A 453 -3.95 21.23 39.35
N GLY A 454 -3.22 20.11 39.23
CA GLY A 454 -3.39 18.92 40.08
C GLY A 454 -4.50 17.98 39.62
N GLY A 455 -4.99 18.12 38.40
CA GLY A 455 -5.94 17.18 37.79
C GLY A 455 -5.25 15.94 37.21
N GLU A 456 -5.94 14.81 37.22
CA GLU A 456 -5.48 13.57 36.62
C GLU A 456 -6.26 13.25 35.33
N GLY A 457 -5.59 12.65 34.34
CA GLY A 457 -6.18 12.14 33.10
C GLY A 457 -6.22 13.14 31.95
N LEU A 458 -6.74 12.65 30.82
CA LEU A 458 -6.89 13.44 29.59
C LEU A 458 -8.21 14.24 29.61
N ARG A 459 -8.13 15.50 29.16
CA ARG A 459 -9.33 16.32 28.95
C ARG A 459 -9.81 16.14 27.51
N VAL A 460 -10.82 15.31 27.34
CA VAL A 460 -11.46 15.02 26.05
C VAL A 460 -12.60 16.02 25.81
N PRO A 461 -12.70 16.64 24.60
CA PRO A 461 -13.78 17.58 24.29
C PRO A 461 -15.16 16.92 24.46
N GLY A 462 -16.06 17.61 25.15
CA GLY A 462 -17.43 17.16 25.39
C GLY A 462 -17.59 15.99 26.39
N ALA A 463 -16.49 15.42 26.92
CA ALA A 463 -16.55 14.30 27.85
C ALA A 463 -16.64 14.80 29.33
N GLY A 464 -17.54 14.22 30.09
CA GLY A 464 -17.75 14.50 31.54
C GLY A 464 -19.11 15.12 31.85
N GLU A 465 -19.69 14.76 33.00
CA GLU A 465 -21.04 15.18 33.39
C GLU A 465 -21.21 16.71 33.59
N ALA A 466 -20.13 17.41 33.99
CA ALA A 466 -20.14 18.85 34.25
C ALA A 466 -19.59 19.67 33.06
N VAL A 467 -19.39 19.05 31.89
CA VAL A 467 -18.78 19.71 30.74
C VAL A 467 -19.84 20.35 29.85
N ASP A 468 -19.65 21.63 29.53
CA ASP A 468 -20.40 22.28 28.47
C ASP A 468 -19.80 21.90 27.10
N TRP A 469 -20.39 20.90 26.48
CA TRP A 469 -19.92 20.40 25.16
C TRP A 469 -20.11 21.44 24.03
N GLU A 470 -21.03 22.40 24.16
CA GLU A 470 -21.25 23.48 23.18
C GLU A 470 -20.10 24.50 23.24
N GLU A 471 -19.59 24.79 24.46
CA GLU A 471 -18.41 25.60 24.66
C GLU A 471 -17.17 24.88 24.05
N ASP A 472 -17.02 23.58 24.31
CA ASP A 472 -15.94 22.80 23.72
C ASP A 472 -16.01 22.74 22.18
N ALA A 473 -17.21 22.60 21.62
CA ALA A 473 -17.44 22.65 20.17
C ALA A 473 -16.98 24.00 19.57
N THR A 474 -17.25 25.08 20.27
CA THR A 474 -16.84 26.44 19.87
C THR A 474 -15.31 26.54 19.87
N LYS A 475 -14.64 26.10 20.94
CA LYS A 475 -13.18 26.09 21.05
C LYS A 475 -12.52 25.23 19.95
N LEU A 476 -13.06 24.04 19.69
CA LEU A 476 -12.61 23.19 18.58
C LEU A 476 -12.71 23.91 17.23
N GLY A 477 -13.84 24.58 16.99
CA GLY A 477 -14.06 25.37 15.78
C GLY A 477 -12.99 26.47 15.61
N GLU A 478 -12.70 27.22 16.68
CA GLU A 478 -11.66 28.27 16.67
C GLU A 478 -10.26 27.71 16.35
N ILE A 479 -9.90 26.59 16.98
CA ILE A 479 -8.62 25.91 16.71
C ILE A 479 -8.55 25.43 15.24
N ALA A 480 -9.61 24.79 14.75
CA ALA A 480 -9.64 24.28 13.37
C ALA A 480 -9.59 25.40 12.33
N MET A 481 -10.24 26.54 12.61
CA MET A 481 -10.19 27.73 11.75
C MET A 481 -8.77 28.33 11.72
N LYS A 482 -8.13 28.42 12.86
CA LYS A 482 -6.72 28.87 12.93
C LYS A 482 -5.80 27.97 12.13
N LEU A 483 -5.96 26.63 12.22
CA LEU A 483 -5.19 25.69 11.42
C LEU A 483 -5.43 25.89 9.91
N MET A 484 -6.68 26.14 9.50
CA MET A 484 -7.02 26.45 8.10
C MET A 484 -6.30 27.73 7.63
N ASP A 485 -6.33 28.79 8.43
CA ASP A 485 -5.64 30.05 8.12
C ASP A 485 -4.11 29.87 8.03
N ASP A 486 -3.55 29.08 8.92
CA ASP A 486 -2.11 28.74 8.91
C ASP A 486 -1.72 27.98 7.64
N ILE A 487 -2.54 27.02 7.17
CA ILE A 487 -2.33 26.30 5.89
C ILE A 487 -2.35 27.30 4.72
N ILE A 488 -3.37 28.15 4.63
CA ILE A 488 -3.52 29.17 3.57
C ILE A 488 -2.31 30.10 3.56
N LYS A 489 -1.87 30.56 4.73
CA LYS A 489 -0.70 31.42 4.88
C LYS A 489 0.59 30.73 4.43
N GLN A 490 0.82 29.47 4.84
CA GLN A 490 2.00 28.69 4.44
C GLN A 490 2.00 28.41 2.93
N ALA A 491 0.84 28.19 2.33
CA ALA A 491 0.71 27.99 0.89
C ALA A 491 1.02 29.25 0.07
N GLY A 492 0.95 30.44 0.69
CA GLY A 492 1.08 31.72 0.00
C GLY A 492 0.01 31.95 -1.08
N THR A 493 -1.16 31.31 -0.92
CA THR A 493 -2.28 31.39 -1.86
C THR A 493 -3.49 32.05 -1.21
N ARG A 494 -4.43 32.50 -2.03
CA ARG A 494 -5.68 33.10 -1.56
C ARG A 494 -6.84 32.15 -1.77
N VAL A 495 -7.70 32.01 -0.78
CA VAL A 495 -8.99 31.30 -0.87
C VAL A 495 -10.09 32.35 -0.94
N GLU A 496 -11.00 32.22 -1.91
CA GLU A 496 -12.09 33.17 -2.10
C GLU A 496 -13.16 33.02 -1.02
N ASN A 497 -13.83 34.13 -0.66
CA ASN A 497 -14.84 34.14 0.41
C ASN A 497 -15.90 33.04 0.33
N PRO A 498 -16.55 32.74 -0.82
CA PRO A 498 -17.58 31.70 -0.85
C PRO A 498 -17.04 30.29 -0.55
N GLN A 499 -15.76 30.03 -0.86
CA GLN A 499 -15.12 28.75 -0.55
C GLN A 499 -14.73 28.69 0.93
N TYR A 500 -14.14 29.77 1.45
CA TYR A 500 -13.79 29.92 2.85
C TYR A 500 -15.01 29.73 3.77
N ASP A 501 -16.11 30.45 3.51
CA ASP A 501 -17.33 30.37 4.29
C ASP A 501 -17.95 28.97 4.30
N ARG A 502 -17.88 28.26 3.17
CA ARG A 502 -18.35 26.88 3.05
C ARG A 502 -17.54 25.92 3.93
N VAL A 503 -16.22 26.02 3.90
CA VAL A 503 -15.36 25.18 4.74
C VAL A 503 -15.58 25.51 6.22
N HIS A 504 -15.70 26.78 6.55
CA HIS A 504 -16.04 27.24 7.91
C HIS A 504 -17.32 26.59 8.45
N GLU A 505 -18.40 26.62 7.67
CA GLU A 505 -19.66 25.95 8.06
C GLU A 505 -19.51 24.44 8.25
N LYS A 506 -18.71 23.78 7.39
CA LYS A 506 -18.43 22.37 7.56
C LYS A 506 -17.61 22.08 8.82
N ILE A 507 -16.56 22.87 9.10
CA ILE A 507 -15.77 22.77 10.33
C ILE A 507 -16.67 22.92 11.55
N LYS A 508 -17.52 23.93 11.60
CA LYS A 508 -18.44 24.14 12.70
C LYS A 508 -19.33 22.93 12.97
N LYS A 509 -19.95 22.38 11.93
CA LYS A 509 -20.80 21.18 12.04
C LYS A 509 -20.01 19.96 12.52
N THR A 510 -18.81 19.76 12.00
CA THR A 510 -17.95 18.65 12.40
C THR A 510 -17.52 18.78 13.87
N CYS A 511 -17.03 19.95 14.28
CA CYS A 511 -16.62 20.20 15.67
C CYS A 511 -17.79 20.07 16.66
N THR A 512 -18.99 20.48 16.26
CA THR A 512 -20.22 20.28 17.05
C THR A 512 -20.47 18.78 17.27
N GLU A 513 -20.39 17.96 16.23
CA GLU A 513 -20.58 16.50 16.35
C GLU A 513 -19.45 15.84 17.18
N LEU A 514 -18.21 16.22 16.97
CA LEU A 514 -17.08 15.69 17.74
C LEU A 514 -17.23 15.97 19.23
N ALA A 515 -17.56 17.21 19.61
CA ALA A 515 -17.78 17.57 21.01
C ALA A 515 -19.02 16.89 21.59
N ARG A 516 -20.14 16.84 20.83
CA ARG A 516 -21.37 16.15 21.26
C ARG A 516 -21.11 14.66 21.53
N ALA A 517 -20.29 14.02 20.74
CA ALA A 517 -19.97 12.61 20.91
C ALA A 517 -19.02 12.34 22.10
N GLY A 518 -18.27 13.36 22.58
CA GLY A 518 -17.48 13.28 23.81
C GLY A 518 -16.44 12.14 23.81
N GLY A 519 -15.84 11.82 22.64
CA GLY A 519 -14.90 10.71 22.49
C GLY A 519 -15.55 9.34 22.34
N SER A 520 -16.89 9.25 22.32
CA SER A 520 -17.57 7.97 22.11
C SER A 520 -17.46 7.51 20.66
N GLU A 521 -17.18 6.23 20.48
CA GLU A 521 -17.15 5.58 19.18
C GLU A 521 -18.49 4.92 18.86
N LEU A 522 -18.89 4.91 17.60
CA LEU A 522 -20.03 4.12 17.10
C LEU A 522 -19.52 2.83 16.48
N HIS A 523 -20.07 1.70 16.89
CA HIS A 523 -19.60 0.38 16.44
C HIS A 523 -19.57 0.23 14.92
N ASN A 524 -20.57 0.71 14.18
CA ASN A 524 -20.63 0.65 12.72
C ASN A 524 -19.51 1.48 12.06
N ILE A 525 -19.16 2.64 12.62
CA ILE A 525 -18.03 3.47 12.15
C ILE A 525 -16.70 2.79 12.51
N ALA A 526 -16.57 2.32 13.74
CA ALA A 526 -15.39 1.61 14.22
C ALA A 526 -15.10 0.34 13.41
N SER A 527 -16.14 -0.45 13.10
CA SER A 527 -16.00 -1.69 12.31
C SER A 527 -15.57 -1.42 10.88
N LEU A 528 -16.16 -0.41 10.19
CA LEU A 528 -15.73 -0.01 8.86
C LEU A 528 -14.30 0.53 8.87
N SER A 529 -14.01 1.46 9.77
CA SER A 529 -12.67 2.08 9.89
C SER A 529 -11.62 1.04 10.25
N GLY A 530 -11.92 0.13 11.18
CA GLY A 530 -11.03 -0.99 11.53
C GLY A 530 -10.72 -1.90 10.33
N GLY A 531 -11.70 -2.11 9.44
CA GLY A 531 -11.50 -2.82 8.19
C GLY A 531 -10.57 -2.08 7.21
N LEU A 532 -10.76 -0.76 7.03
CA LEU A 532 -9.91 0.07 6.19
C LEU A 532 -8.46 0.11 6.72
N ILE A 533 -8.30 0.30 8.03
CA ILE A 533 -7.00 0.34 8.69
C ILE A 533 -6.30 -1.00 8.55
N ALA A 534 -6.99 -2.11 8.81
CA ALA A 534 -6.42 -3.45 8.68
C ALA A 534 -5.94 -3.74 7.24
N GLN A 535 -6.68 -3.26 6.23
CA GLN A 535 -6.27 -3.37 4.83
C GLN A 535 -4.93 -2.64 4.59
N GLU A 536 -4.76 -1.42 5.11
CA GLU A 536 -3.51 -0.67 4.98
C GLU A 536 -2.37 -1.33 5.79
N VAL A 537 -2.66 -1.85 6.98
CA VAL A 537 -1.69 -2.61 7.79
C VAL A 537 -1.19 -3.83 7.04
N ILE A 538 -2.07 -4.60 6.39
CA ILE A 538 -1.69 -5.77 5.59
C ILE A 538 -0.78 -5.35 4.42
N LYS A 539 -1.09 -4.28 3.69
CA LYS A 539 -0.22 -3.76 2.63
C LYS A 539 1.19 -3.43 3.15
N VAL A 540 1.26 -2.79 4.32
CA VAL A 540 2.53 -2.41 4.95
C VAL A 540 3.33 -3.64 5.37
N ILE A 541 2.70 -4.64 5.99
CA ILE A 541 3.35 -5.86 6.44
C ILE A 541 3.84 -6.70 5.25
N THR A 542 2.97 -6.90 4.27
CA THR A 542 3.29 -7.75 3.11
C THR A 542 4.19 -7.06 2.09
N LYS A 543 4.33 -5.72 2.18
CA LYS A 543 4.98 -4.86 1.17
C LYS A 543 4.42 -5.09 -0.23
N GLN A 544 3.12 -5.34 -0.30
CA GLN A 544 2.35 -5.50 -1.52
C GLN A 544 1.25 -4.45 -1.57
N TYR A 545 0.90 -4.00 -2.78
CA TYR A 545 0.06 -2.82 -3.01
C TYR A 545 0.65 -1.53 -2.40
N VAL A 546 0.35 -0.41 -2.98
CA VAL A 546 0.82 0.89 -2.47
C VAL A 546 -0.08 1.30 -1.29
N PRO A 547 0.47 1.49 -0.07
CA PRO A 547 -0.29 2.00 1.06
C PRO A 547 -0.65 3.48 0.85
N ILE A 548 -1.62 3.97 1.62
CA ILE A 548 -1.91 5.41 1.60
C ILE A 548 -0.71 6.22 2.11
N ASN A 549 -0.57 7.43 1.60
CA ASN A 549 0.40 8.41 2.09
C ASN A 549 -0.33 9.74 2.33
N ASN A 550 -0.63 10.08 3.57
CA ASN A 550 -0.43 9.32 4.81
C ASN A 550 -1.69 9.34 5.70
N THR A 551 -2.70 10.19 5.43
CA THR A 551 -3.87 10.37 6.27
C THR A 551 -5.16 10.13 5.50
N CYS A 552 -6.01 9.24 6.02
CA CYS A 552 -7.35 8.96 5.50
C CYS A 552 -8.41 9.46 6.49
N VAL A 553 -9.43 10.12 5.98
CA VAL A 553 -10.62 10.52 6.75
C VAL A 553 -11.86 9.83 6.20
N PHE A 554 -12.78 9.50 7.07
CA PHE A 554 -14.08 8.92 6.71
C PHE A 554 -15.23 9.75 7.32
N ASP A 555 -16.18 10.13 6.47
CA ASP A 555 -17.44 10.77 6.82
C ASP A 555 -18.55 9.72 6.79
N GLY A 556 -18.98 9.24 7.95
CA GLY A 556 -20.02 8.25 8.09
C GLY A 556 -21.43 8.77 7.76
N ILE A 557 -21.63 10.10 7.75
CA ILE A 557 -22.92 10.72 7.38
C ILE A 557 -23.11 10.66 5.86
N THR A 558 -22.05 10.96 5.10
CA THR A 558 -22.09 10.98 3.63
C THR A 558 -21.51 9.73 2.99
N SER A 559 -20.99 8.79 3.80
CA SER A 559 -20.34 7.53 3.37
C SER A 559 -19.21 7.77 2.37
N ARG A 560 -18.33 8.75 2.67
CA ARG A 560 -17.21 9.11 1.79
C ARG A 560 -15.89 9.09 2.53
N THR A 561 -14.83 8.78 1.79
CA THR A 561 -13.44 8.86 2.24
C THR A 561 -12.66 9.88 1.44
N ALA A 562 -11.60 10.41 2.04
CA ALA A 562 -10.56 11.17 1.34
C ALA A 562 -9.20 10.84 1.93
N VAL A 563 -8.16 10.90 1.09
CA VAL A 563 -6.77 10.72 1.50
C VAL A 563 -6.02 12.02 1.30
N PHE A 564 -5.24 12.40 2.28
CA PHE A 564 -4.38 13.59 2.27
C PHE A 564 -2.94 13.18 2.54
N GLU A 565 -2.01 13.84 1.89
CA GLU A 565 -0.60 13.82 2.22
C GLU A 565 -0.27 15.06 3.05
N VAL A 566 0.04 14.85 4.36
CA VAL A 566 0.20 15.93 5.34
C VAL A 566 1.54 15.93 6.04
#